data_c9ef25da6fa616a0d9307053ed31a75e
#
_entry.id   c9ef25da6fa616a0d9307053ed31a75e
#
_cell.length_a   1.000
_cell.length_b   1.000
_cell.length_c   1.000
_cell.angle_alpha   90.00
_cell.angle_beta   90.00
_cell.angle_gamma   90.00
#
_symmetry.space_group_name_H-M   'P 1'
#
loop_
_entity.id
_entity.type
_entity.pdbx_description
1 polymer ?
#
loop_
_entity_poly.entity_id
_entity_poly.type
_entity_poly.pdbx_seq_one_letter_code
_entity_poly.pdbx_strand_id
1 'polypeptide(L)'
;FVIDHLTERENRVKDVSMYVRKGEIVGLAGLVGAGKTELCKTIFGAYHKSGGTLTLNGRELKIKNPSDAVKNRIALVPEERRKEGVLVAETVTFNISAACLGDFCTMSFVNDRKTAQKAKEYVKSLSIKTPSVKQRVAYLSGGNQQKVAVAKWLAAAVSYTHLRAHETA
;
A
#
# COMPACT_ATOMS: atom_id res chain seq x y z
N PHE A 1 -6.93 -7.02 -13.33
CA PHE A 1 -6.64 -5.60 -13.32
C PHE A 1 -6.05 -5.22 -14.67
N VAL A 2 -6.56 -4.18 -15.31
CA VAL A 2 -6.11 -3.71 -16.64
C VAL A 2 -5.73 -2.24 -16.49
N ILE A 3 -4.59 -1.91 -17.06
CA ILE A 3 -4.09 -0.56 -17.25
C ILE A 3 -4.06 -0.33 -18.77
N ASP A 4 -4.69 0.71 -19.23
CA ASP A 4 -4.80 1.01 -20.65
C ASP A 4 -4.41 2.45 -20.94
N HIS A 5 -3.33 2.64 -21.72
CA HIS A 5 -2.76 3.93 -22.13
C HIS A 5 -2.51 4.91 -20.99
N LEU A 6 -2.08 4.41 -19.81
CA LEU A 6 -1.87 5.23 -18.62
C LEU A 6 -0.74 6.24 -18.83
N THR A 7 -1.04 7.51 -18.66
CA THR A 7 -0.10 8.61 -18.72
C THR A 7 -0.23 9.47 -17.47
N GLU A 8 0.91 9.82 -16.86
CA GLU A 8 0.99 10.69 -15.69
C GLU A 8 1.14 12.15 -16.13
N ARG A 9 0.63 13.08 -15.32
CA ARG A 9 0.51 14.50 -15.67
C ARG A 9 1.85 15.20 -15.98
N GLU A 10 2.92 14.83 -15.29
CA GLU A 10 4.27 15.38 -15.50
C GLU A 10 5.10 14.54 -16.49
N ASN A 11 4.45 13.63 -17.22
CA ASN A 11 5.08 12.76 -18.21
C ASN A 11 6.20 11.83 -17.68
N ARG A 12 6.20 11.53 -16.38
CA ARG A 12 7.10 10.52 -15.80
C ARG A 12 6.70 9.09 -16.20
N VAL A 13 5.41 8.90 -16.48
CA VAL A 13 4.84 7.67 -17.05
C VAL A 13 4.13 8.06 -18.35
N LYS A 14 4.45 7.38 -19.44
CA LYS A 14 3.94 7.70 -20.79
C LYS A 14 3.35 6.44 -21.42
N ASP A 15 2.05 6.49 -21.70
CA ASP A 15 1.35 5.51 -22.55
C ASP A 15 1.61 4.05 -22.16
N VAL A 16 1.45 3.74 -20.86
CA VAL A 16 1.69 2.38 -20.34
C VAL A 16 0.41 1.57 -20.37
N SER A 17 0.46 0.42 -21.06
CA SER A 17 -0.62 -0.57 -21.09
C SER A 17 -0.11 -1.90 -20.57
N MET A 18 -0.83 -2.51 -19.64
CA MET A 18 -0.55 -3.84 -19.10
C MET A 18 -1.78 -4.43 -18.41
N TYR A 19 -1.74 -5.72 -18.16
CA TYR A 19 -2.77 -6.39 -17.38
C TYR A 19 -2.16 -7.33 -16.34
N VAL A 20 -2.93 -7.58 -15.28
CA VAL A 20 -2.60 -8.53 -14.20
C VAL A 20 -3.83 -9.40 -13.95
N ARG A 21 -3.67 -10.71 -14.07
CA ARG A 21 -4.75 -11.67 -13.82
C ARG A 21 -4.94 -11.92 -12.32
N LYS A 22 -6.06 -12.49 -11.95
CA LYS A 22 -6.31 -12.90 -10.56
C LYS A 22 -5.30 -13.96 -10.13
N GLY A 23 -4.61 -13.74 -9.02
CA GLY A 23 -3.58 -14.65 -8.49
C GLY A 23 -2.22 -14.56 -9.20
N GLU A 24 -2.08 -13.70 -10.22
CA GLU A 24 -0.83 -13.49 -10.93
C GLU A 24 0.07 -12.50 -10.18
N ILE A 25 1.38 -12.77 -10.26
CA ILE A 25 2.43 -11.86 -9.80
C ILE A 25 3.18 -11.37 -11.04
N VAL A 26 3.11 -10.08 -11.32
CA VAL A 26 3.79 -9.44 -12.44
C VAL A 26 4.99 -8.66 -11.93
N GLY A 27 6.18 -8.92 -12.47
CA GLY A 27 7.41 -8.20 -12.19
C GLY A 27 7.64 -7.08 -13.22
N LEU A 28 7.90 -5.87 -12.72
CA LEU A 28 8.34 -4.73 -13.55
C LEU A 28 9.85 -4.58 -13.44
N ALA A 29 10.58 -4.89 -14.51
CA ALA A 29 12.03 -4.72 -14.58
C ALA A 29 12.39 -3.46 -15.40
N GLY A 30 13.52 -2.84 -15.06
CA GLY A 30 14.03 -1.68 -15.78
C GLY A 30 15.10 -0.94 -14.99
N LEU A 31 15.82 -0.06 -15.66
CA LEU A 31 16.87 0.78 -15.05
C LEU A 31 16.31 1.69 -13.94
N VAL A 32 17.20 2.18 -13.09
CA VAL A 32 16.89 3.25 -12.14
C VAL A 32 16.37 4.46 -12.92
N GLY A 33 15.27 5.07 -12.46
CA GLY A 33 14.64 6.19 -13.18
C GLY A 33 13.73 5.78 -14.35
N ALA A 34 13.53 4.49 -14.62
CA ALA A 34 12.62 4.03 -15.70
C ALA A 34 11.12 4.23 -15.40
N GLY A 35 10.75 4.94 -14.34
CA GLY A 35 9.34 5.27 -14.06
C GLY A 35 8.53 4.18 -13.33
N LYS A 36 9.17 3.11 -12.83
CA LYS A 36 8.48 2.00 -12.15
C LYS A 36 7.72 2.46 -10.90
N THR A 37 8.38 3.23 -10.06
CA THR A 37 7.80 3.78 -8.82
C THR A 37 6.70 4.79 -9.15
N GLU A 38 6.92 5.61 -10.15
CA GLU A 38 5.95 6.59 -10.65
C GLU A 38 4.69 5.91 -11.20
N LEU A 39 4.86 4.82 -11.95
CA LEU A 39 3.73 4.00 -12.41
C LEU A 39 2.89 3.49 -11.23
N CYS A 40 3.53 2.90 -10.22
CA CYS A 40 2.85 2.42 -9.03
C CYS A 40 2.14 3.54 -8.27
N LYS A 41 2.78 4.70 -8.11
CA LYS A 41 2.21 5.88 -7.47
C LYS A 41 1.05 6.47 -8.26
N THR A 42 1.11 6.43 -9.60
CA THR A 42 0.01 6.87 -10.47
C THR A 42 -1.20 5.94 -10.37
N ILE A 43 -0.99 4.62 -10.38
CA ILE A 43 -2.05 3.64 -10.17
C ILE A 43 -2.72 3.83 -8.81
N PHE A 44 -1.93 4.11 -7.77
CA PHE A 44 -2.41 4.34 -6.41
C PHE A 44 -3.07 5.71 -6.21
N GLY A 45 -2.96 6.62 -7.20
CA GLY A 45 -3.52 7.96 -7.12
C GLY A 45 -2.71 8.94 -6.26
N ALA A 46 -1.46 8.60 -5.91
CA ALA A 46 -0.51 9.53 -5.29
C ALA A 46 0.04 10.53 -6.32
N TYR A 47 0.12 10.12 -7.57
CA TYR A 47 0.38 11.00 -8.71
C TYR A 47 -0.85 11.07 -9.61
N HIS A 48 -1.09 12.24 -10.21
CA HIS A 48 -2.27 12.45 -11.02
C HIS A 48 -2.07 11.93 -12.44
N LYS A 49 -2.97 11.08 -12.90
CA LYS A 49 -3.01 10.70 -14.31
C LYS A 49 -3.54 11.84 -15.17
N SER A 50 -3.00 11.99 -16.37
CA SER A 50 -3.50 12.89 -17.42
C SER A 50 -4.29 12.15 -18.49
N GLY A 51 -4.08 10.82 -18.64
CA GLY A 51 -4.77 9.98 -19.61
C GLY A 51 -4.81 8.52 -19.19
N GLY A 52 -5.54 7.74 -19.96
CA GLY A 52 -5.69 6.30 -19.79
C GLY A 52 -6.70 5.88 -18.73
N THR A 53 -6.98 4.58 -18.70
CA THR A 53 -7.98 3.98 -17.81
C THR A 53 -7.37 2.89 -16.94
N LEU A 54 -7.96 2.72 -15.76
CA LEU A 54 -7.68 1.62 -14.84
C LEU A 54 -8.95 0.82 -14.66
N THR A 55 -8.90 -0.48 -14.91
CA THR A 55 -10.07 -1.36 -14.84
C THR A 55 -9.81 -2.54 -13.89
N LEU A 56 -10.71 -2.81 -12.97
CA LEU A 56 -10.67 -3.94 -12.08
C LEU A 56 -11.93 -4.80 -12.25
N ASN A 57 -11.75 -6.07 -12.60
CA ASN A 57 -12.84 -7.03 -12.82
C ASN A 57 -13.91 -6.50 -13.80
N GLY A 58 -13.49 -5.85 -14.89
CA GLY A 58 -14.37 -5.28 -15.91
C GLY A 58 -15.01 -3.92 -15.55
N ARG A 59 -14.74 -3.40 -14.34
CA ARG A 59 -15.24 -2.09 -13.89
C ARG A 59 -14.14 -1.04 -13.94
N GLU A 60 -14.38 0.06 -14.64
CA GLU A 60 -13.48 1.21 -14.64
C GLU A 60 -13.37 1.85 -13.24
N LEU A 61 -12.15 2.13 -12.82
CA LEU A 61 -11.83 2.76 -11.54
C LEU A 61 -11.61 4.26 -11.71
N LYS A 62 -12.28 5.05 -10.89
CA LYS A 62 -12.09 6.50 -10.81
C LYS A 62 -11.19 6.82 -9.62
N ILE A 63 -9.88 6.65 -9.79
CA ILE A 63 -8.88 6.94 -8.76
C ILE A 63 -8.34 8.35 -8.98
N LYS A 64 -8.63 9.26 -8.04
CA LYS A 64 -8.15 10.65 -8.03
C LYS A 64 -7.12 10.88 -6.92
N ASN A 65 -7.13 10.05 -5.88
CA ASN A 65 -6.28 10.15 -4.71
C ASN A 65 -6.10 8.76 -4.05
N PRO A 66 -5.14 8.60 -3.11
CA PRO A 66 -4.90 7.33 -2.43
C PRO A 66 -6.12 6.72 -1.72
N SER A 67 -7.02 7.56 -1.18
CA SER A 67 -8.23 7.06 -0.51
C SER A 67 -9.16 6.34 -1.48
N ASP A 68 -9.23 6.79 -2.74
CA ASP A 68 -10.02 6.10 -3.76
C ASP A 68 -9.41 4.73 -4.11
N ALA A 69 -8.07 4.63 -4.15
CA ALA A 69 -7.38 3.36 -4.37
C ALA A 69 -7.68 2.37 -3.24
N VAL A 70 -7.59 2.81 -1.99
CA VAL A 70 -7.89 1.98 -0.80
C VAL A 70 -9.34 1.51 -0.81
N LYS A 71 -10.31 2.35 -1.13
CA LYS A 71 -11.73 1.98 -1.29
C LYS A 71 -11.94 0.91 -2.36
N ASN A 72 -11.10 0.92 -3.41
CA ASN A 72 -11.09 -0.09 -4.47
C ASN A 72 -10.14 -1.27 -4.16
N ARG A 73 -9.68 -1.39 -2.89
CA ARG A 73 -8.83 -2.47 -2.40
C ARG A 73 -7.47 -2.56 -3.11
N ILE A 74 -6.95 -1.42 -3.55
CA ILE A 74 -5.59 -1.30 -4.09
C ILE A 74 -4.69 -0.72 -2.99
N ALA A 75 -3.52 -1.33 -2.80
CA ALA A 75 -2.52 -0.89 -1.84
C ALA A 75 -1.19 -0.60 -2.54
N LEU A 76 -0.41 0.29 -1.96
CA LEU A 76 0.95 0.58 -2.35
C LEU A 76 1.90 0.31 -1.17
N VAL A 77 2.82 -0.63 -1.35
CA VAL A 77 3.96 -0.81 -0.43
C VAL A 77 5.15 -0.06 -1.04
N PRO A 78 5.50 1.11 -0.49
CA PRO A 78 6.55 1.93 -1.07
C PRO A 78 7.94 1.31 -0.82
N GLU A 79 8.89 1.70 -1.65
CA GLU A 79 10.28 1.30 -1.54
C GLU A 79 10.91 1.88 -0.26
N GLU A 80 10.81 3.18 -0.06
CA GLU A 80 11.29 3.87 1.13
C GLU A 80 10.28 3.77 2.28
N ARG A 81 10.21 2.58 2.92
CA ARG A 81 9.25 2.31 3.99
C ARG A 81 9.27 3.31 5.14
N ARG A 82 10.44 3.85 5.50
CA ARG A 82 10.58 4.78 6.64
C ARG A 82 10.04 6.18 6.33
N LYS A 83 10.03 6.58 5.07
CA LYS A 83 9.48 7.88 4.65
C LYS A 83 8.00 7.79 4.28
N GLU A 84 7.62 6.72 3.57
CA GLU A 84 6.31 6.63 2.93
C GLU A 84 5.46 5.44 3.42
N GLY A 85 6.09 4.41 3.98
CA GLY A 85 5.42 3.14 4.31
C GLY A 85 4.87 3.06 5.72
N VAL A 86 5.59 3.61 6.70
CA VAL A 86 5.24 3.54 8.11
C VAL A 86 5.51 4.85 8.82
N LEU A 87 4.73 5.13 9.84
CA LEU A 87 4.93 6.23 10.78
C LEU A 87 5.88 5.74 11.87
N VAL A 88 7.18 5.98 11.71
CA VAL A 88 8.23 5.40 12.56
C VAL A 88 8.11 5.81 14.03
N ALA A 89 7.63 7.02 14.32
CA ALA A 89 7.42 7.54 15.66
C ALA A 89 6.24 6.86 16.38
N GLU A 90 5.33 6.24 15.63
CA GLU A 90 4.11 5.64 16.12
C GLU A 90 4.28 4.14 16.44
N THR A 91 3.33 3.61 17.19
CA THR A 91 3.31 2.21 17.62
C THR A 91 3.02 1.25 16.46
N VAL A 92 3.35 -0.03 16.67
CA VAL A 92 2.97 -1.11 15.76
C VAL A 92 1.44 -1.15 15.60
N THR A 93 0.68 -1.01 16.70
CA THR A 93 -0.79 -0.95 16.66
C THR A 93 -1.28 0.15 15.76
N PHE A 94 -0.81 1.38 15.97
CA PHE A 94 -1.24 2.53 15.18
C PHE A 94 -0.95 2.32 13.69
N ASN A 95 0.27 1.91 13.35
CA ASN A 95 0.65 1.67 11.95
C ASN A 95 -0.23 0.62 11.28
N ILE A 96 -0.54 -0.49 11.94
CA ILE A 96 -1.35 -1.57 11.37
C ILE A 96 -2.80 -1.11 11.16
N SER A 97 -3.36 -0.32 12.06
CA SER A 97 -4.75 0.14 11.97
C SER A 97 -4.94 1.39 11.12
N ALA A 98 -3.88 2.14 10.81
CA ALA A 98 -3.97 3.46 10.19
C ALA A 98 -4.75 3.50 8.87
N ALA A 99 -4.63 2.46 8.02
CA ALA A 99 -5.31 2.41 6.73
C ALA A 99 -6.80 2.01 6.81
N CYS A 100 -7.26 1.51 7.97
CA CYS A 100 -8.63 1.08 8.23
C CYS A 100 -9.15 1.60 9.58
N LEU A 101 -8.64 2.74 10.04
CA LEU A 101 -8.95 3.29 11.36
C LEU A 101 -10.47 3.50 11.55
N GLY A 102 -11.17 3.87 10.48
CA GLY A 102 -12.63 4.02 10.49
C GLY A 102 -13.39 2.77 10.92
N ASP A 103 -12.88 1.58 10.63
CA ASP A 103 -13.51 0.29 10.99
C ASP A 103 -13.45 0.03 12.51
N PHE A 104 -12.59 0.75 13.21
CA PHE A 104 -12.40 0.66 14.66
C PHE A 104 -13.01 1.82 15.43
N CYS A 105 -13.68 2.75 14.74
CA CYS A 105 -14.31 3.91 15.36
C CYS A 105 -15.77 3.61 15.73
N THR A 106 -16.18 4.06 16.92
CA THR A 106 -17.57 4.10 17.35
C THR A 106 -17.84 5.52 17.83
N MET A 107 -18.80 6.22 17.22
CA MET A 107 -19.14 7.62 17.55
C MET A 107 -17.90 8.54 17.61
N SER A 108 -17.01 8.43 16.61
CA SER A 108 -15.74 9.19 16.48
C SER A 108 -14.62 8.81 17.46
N PHE A 109 -14.82 7.84 18.34
CA PHE A 109 -13.78 7.33 19.25
C PHE A 109 -13.18 6.04 18.72
N VAL A 110 -11.86 5.96 18.72
CA VAL A 110 -11.12 4.74 18.32
C VAL A 110 -11.20 3.72 19.45
N ASN A 111 -11.53 2.49 19.12
CA ASN A 111 -11.53 1.39 20.06
C ASN A 111 -10.14 0.75 20.15
N ASP A 112 -9.32 1.22 21.11
CA ASP A 112 -7.94 0.79 21.31
C ASP A 112 -7.82 -0.74 21.57
N ARG A 113 -8.83 -1.35 22.18
CA ARG A 113 -8.81 -2.80 22.43
C ARG A 113 -8.92 -3.59 21.14
N LYS A 114 -9.80 -3.17 20.23
CA LYS A 114 -9.98 -3.81 18.92
C LYS A 114 -8.75 -3.60 18.02
N THR A 115 -8.20 -2.39 17.98
CA THR A 115 -6.98 -2.10 17.19
C THR A 115 -5.79 -2.91 17.70
N ALA A 116 -5.59 -2.99 19.03
CA ALA A 116 -4.51 -3.77 19.61
C ALA A 116 -4.67 -5.28 19.37
N GLN A 117 -5.91 -5.79 19.41
CA GLN A 117 -6.18 -7.19 19.08
C GLN A 117 -5.85 -7.49 17.63
N LYS A 118 -6.30 -6.65 16.69
CA LYS A 118 -6.01 -6.79 15.26
C LYS A 118 -4.50 -6.75 14.99
N ALA A 119 -3.78 -5.82 15.65
CA ALA A 119 -2.34 -5.73 15.54
C ALA A 119 -1.65 -7.02 16.03
N LYS A 120 -2.08 -7.62 17.14
CA LYS A 120 -1.55 -8.89 17.63
C LYS A 120 -1.75 -10.04 16.64
N GLU A 121 -2.90 -10.09 15.97
CA GLU A 121 -3.18 -11.09 14.92
C GLU A 121 -2.15 -11.00 13.78
N TYR A 122 -1.89 -9.79 13.27
CA TYR A 122 -0.91 -9.60 12.19
C TYR A 122 0.54 -9.74 12.65
N VAL A 123 0.87 -9.35 13.88
CA VAL A 123 2.18 -9.62 14.47
C VAL A 123 2.46 -11.12 14.48
N LYS A 124 1.48 -11.94 14.84
CA LYS A 124 1.60 -13.40 14.85
C LYS A 124 1.65 -13.95 13.42
N SER A 125 0.72 -13.59 12.55
CA SER A 125 0.59 -14.18 11.20
C SER A 125 1.79 -13.87 10.30
N LEU A 126 2.37 -12.66 10.43
CA LEU A 126 3.55 -12.24 9.65
C LEU A 126 4.87 -12.46 10.41
N SER A 127 4.82 -13.06 11.60
CA SER A 127 6.00 -13.28 12.44
C SER A 127 6.82 -12.00 12.61
N ILE A 128 6.16 -10.90 13.01
CA ILE A 128 6.82 -9.63 13.30
C ILE A 128 7.51 -9.74 14.65
N LYS A 129 8.84 -9.59 14.66
CA LYS A 129 9.62 -9.62 15.91
C LYS A 129 9.48 -8.26 16.62
N THR A 130 8.66 -8.22 17.65
CA THR A 130 8.42 -7.06 18.52
C THR A 130 8.12 -7.54 19.95
N PRO A 131 8.61 -6.86 20.99
CA PRO A 131 8.28 -7.21 22.38
C PRO A 131 6.81 -6.91 22.70
N SER A 132 6.21 -5.93 22.02
CA SER A 132 4.81 -5.53 22.24
C SER A 132 4.26 -4.79 21.02
N VAL A 133 2.95 -4.88 20.80
CA VAL A 133 2.25 -4.07 19.80
C VAL A 133 2.24 -2.57 20.13
N LYS A 134 2.58 -2.20 21.37
CA LYS A 134 2.78 -0.81 21.82
C LYS A 134 4.18 -0.26 21.50
N GLN A 135 5.11 -1.13 21.05
CA GLN A 135 6.46 -0.71 20.66
C GLN A 135 6.39 0.25 19.48
N ARG A 136 7.19 1.32 19.51
CA ARG A 136 7.35 2.23 18.36
C ARG A 136 8.08 1.53 17.23
N VAL A 137 7.62 1.75 16.00
CA VAL A 137 8.17 1.12 14.79
C VAL A 137 9.64 1.52 14.56
N ALA A 138 10.06 2.70 15.02
CA ALA A 138 11.45 3.15 14.96
C ALA A 138 12.46 2.15 15.54
N TYR A 139 12.06 1.39 16.58
CA TYR A 139 12.94 0.44 17.27
C TYR A 139 12.93 -0.97 16.68
N LEU A 140 12.15 -1.19 15.61
CA LEU A 140 12.15 -2.46 14.91
C LEU A 140 13.26 -2.52 13.85
N SER A 141 13.76 -3.72 13.59
CA SER A 141 14.64 -3.94 12.44
C SER A 141 13.94 -3.62 11.13
N GLY A 142 14.72 -3.31 10.08
CA GLY A 142 14.19 -2.96 8.77
C GLY A 142 13.21 -3.99 8.20
N GLY A 143 13.51 -5.29 8.34
CA GLY A 143 12.60 -6.36 7.90
C GLY A 143 11.28 -6.38 8.68
N ASN A 144 11.30 -6.08 9.99
CA ASN A 144 10.07 -6.00 10.78
C ASN A 144 9.26 -4.73 10.46
N GLN A 145 9.93 -3.60 10.18
CA GLN A 145 9.27 -2.40 9.67
C GLN A 145 8.54 -2.68 8.34
N GLN A 146 9.17 -3.44 7.43
CA GLN A 146 8.56 -3.85 6.18
C GLN A 146 7.32 -4.72 6.42
N LYS A 147 7.39 -5.67 7.34
CA LYS A 147 6.25 -6.51 7.72
C LYS A 147 5.10 -5.68 8.31
N VAL A 148 5.40 -4.64 9.10
CA VAL A 148 4.39 -3.70 9.61
C VAL A 148 3.72 -2.94 8.46
N ALA A 149 4.49 -2.46 7.46
CA ALA A 149 3.94 -1.80 6.29
C ALA A 149 3.00 -2.72 5.49
N VAL A 150 3.35 -4.01 5.37
CA VAL A 150 2.48 -5.02 4.74
C VAL A 150 1.24 -5.28 5.59
N ALA A 151 1.41 -5.44 6.92
CA ALA A 151 0.30 -5.67 7.85
C ALA A 151 -0.75 -4.56 7.80
N LYS A 152 -0.34 -3.30 7.66
CA LYS A 152 -1.23 -2.15 7.48
C LYS A 152 -2.23 -2.36 6.35
N TRP A 153 -1.76 -2.83 5.20
CA TRP A 153 -2.61 -3.05 4.04
C TRP A 153 -3.47 -4.31 4.14
N LEU A 154 -2.93 -5.37 4.72
CA LEU A 154 -3.71 -6.58 5.00
C LEU A 154 -4.84 -6.31 6.01
N ALA A 155 -4.60 -5.45 7.00
CA ALA A 155 -5.62 -5.05 7.97
C ALA A 155 -6.76 -4.27 7.31
N ALA A 156 -6.48 -3.46 6.31
CA ALA A 156 -7.48 -2.75 5.52
C ALA A 156 -8.25 -3.66 4.53
N ALA A 157 -8.10 -4.99 4.64
CA ALA A 157 -8.71 -5.98 3.75
C ALA A 157 -8.46 -5.69 2.26
N VAL A 158 -7.30 -5.13 1.94
CA VAL A 158 -6.90 -4.86 0.56
C VAL A 158 -6.62 -6.20 -0.10
N SER A 159 -7.54 -6.62 -0.97
CA SER A 159 -7.50 -7.94 -1.62
C SER A 159 -6.62 -7.98 -2.87
N TYR A 160 -6.12 -6.86 -3.35
CA TYR A 160 -5.44 -6.75 -4.63
C TYR A 160 -4.19 -5.89 -4.57
N THR A 161 -3.13 -6.45 -5.11
CA THR A 161 -1.94 -5.81 -5.68
C THR A 161 -0.97 -5.19 -4.69
N HIS A 162 0.00 -6.00 -4.24
CA HIS A 162 1.28 -5.50 -3.77
C HIS A 162 2.07 -5.03 -5.00
N LEU A 163 2.06 -3.74 -5.24
CA LEU A 163 3.01 -3.12 -6.16
C LEU A 163 4.26 -2.77 -5.37
N ARG A 164 5.30 -3.58 -5.49
CA ARG A 164 6.63 -3.26 -4.98
C ARG A 164 7.52 -2.93 -6.17
N ALA A 165 8.00 -1.71 -6.25
CA ALA A 165 9.12 -1.39 -7.12
C ALA A 165 10.40 -1.91 -6.46
N HIS A 166 11.13 -2.83 -7.12
CA HIS A 166 12.50 -3.17 -6.78
C HIS A 166 13.40 -2.45 -7.76
N GLU A 167 14.31 -1.63 -7.24
CA GLU A 167 15.47 -1.21 -8.00
C GLU A 167 16.48 -2.36 -7.94
N THR A 168 16.83 -2.90 -9.10
CA THR A 168 18.01 -3.73 -9.26
C THR A 168 19.21 -2.80 -9.33
N ALA A 169 20.15 -2.98 -8.41
CA ALA A 169 21.45 -2.33 -8.44
C ALA A 169 22.25 -2.74 -9.68
#